data_2f811c7072b1467a347fbcce033fdce1
#
_entry.id   2f811c7072b1467a347fbcce033fdce1
#
_cell.length_a   1.000
_cell.length_b   1.000
_cell.length_c   1.000
_cell.angle_alpha   90.00
_cell.angle_beta   90.00
_cell.angle_gamma   90.00
#
_symmetry.space_group_name_H-M   'P 1'
#
loop_
_entity.id
_entity.type
_entity.pdbx_description
1 polymer ?
#
loop_
_entity_poly.entity_id
_entity_poly.type
_entity_poly.pdbx_seq_one_letter_code
_entity_poly.pdbx_strand_id
1 'polypeptide(L)'
;MIKIIFLLGILFVTSTVAQAACDYNCVAPYDLNNKFRTFWGAVSGVNSVVENGVEAAITKEVLKVASADDLKVDLKSRSARDLKNGIFKSFEMNAKNLLINDIHLVSLDLKTLCDFNYIKPVNKDVVVVEDMPMAFNMVLDQDTINKSMTHPRYSQAVADFNKIAASYGFGFRINSTKVAIKANKFYFIAGMTIPHVKREQKVVFESNIRVKNGKIELTQPQLVSGNLRLDVKKVDFLTSYLNPLEYSVKFLDKHNAKINVKELEVLENVVYVNGIAILPKD
;
A
#
# COMPACT_ATOMS: atom_id res chain seq x y z
N MET A 1 -41.54 36.08 25.21
CA MET A 1 -40.42 35.33 25.86
C MET A 1 -40.58 33.88 25.44
N ILE A 2 -39.92 33.49 24.36
CA ILE A 2 -39.90 32.10 23.85
C ILE A 2 -38.43 31.65 23.91
N LYS A 3 -38.14 30.71 24.76
CA LYS A 3 -36.83 30.07 24.88
C LYS A 3 -36.71 29.02 23.76
N ILE A 4 -35.83 29.29 22.80
CA ILE A 4 -35.42 28.31 21.80
C ILE A 4 -34.25 27.55 22.39
N ILE A 5 -34.48 26.28 22.72
CA ILE A 5 -33.47 25.31 23.13
C ILE A 5 -32.86 24.75 21.83
N PHE A 6 -31.63 25.15 21.54
CA PHE A 6 -30.82 24.53 20.50
C PHE A 6 -30.32 23.18 21.01
N LEU A 7 -30.91 22.11 20.54
CA LEU A 7 -30.42 20.75 20.73
C LEU A 7 -29.29 20.52 19.72
N LEU A 8 -28.04 20.65 20.15
CA LEU A 8 -26.87 20.20 19.40
C LEU A 8 -26.85 18.67 19.40
N GLY A 9 -27.40 18.09 18.35
CA GLY A 9 -27.22 16.68 18.04
C GLY A 9 -25.81 16.44 17.54
N ILE A 10 -24.93 15.97 18.42
CA ILE A 10 -23.63 15.40 18.03
C ILE A 10 -23.95 14.09 17.30
N LEU A 11 -23.96 14.14 15.99
CA LEU A 11 -23.90 12.94 15.14
C LEU A 11 -22.53 12.31 15.32
N PHE A 12 -22.43 11.37 16.23
CA PHE A 12 -21.38 10.36 16.17
C PHE A 12 -21.63 9.55 14.89
N VAL A 13 -20.91 9.92 13.84
CA VAL A 13 -20.73 9.03 12.70
C VAL A 13 -19.87 7.89 13.20
N THR A 14 -20.48 6.88 13.78
CA THR A 14 -19.87 5.57 13.89
C THR A 14 -19.67 5.09 12.46
N SER A 15 -18.47 5.23 11.94
CA SER A 15 -18.04 4.52 10.75
C SER A 15 -18.20 3.02 11.05
N THR A 16 -19.38 2.48 10.79
CA THR A 16 -19.56 1.07 10.58
C THR A 16 -18.67 0.74 9.40
N VAL A 17 -17.48 0.20 9.68
CA VAL A 17 -16.72 -0.53 8.68
C VAL A 17 -17.69 -1.60 8.19
N ALA A 18 -18.33 -1.33 7.06
CA ALA A 18 -19.11 -2.33 6.37
C ALA A 18 -18.14 -3.50 6.16
N GLN A 19 -18.34 -4.59 6.89
CA GLN A 19 -17.68 -5.85 6.60
C GLN A 19 -18.14 -6.22 5.19
N ALA A 20 -17.39 -5.74 4.19
CA ALA A 20 -17.51 -6.27 2.86
C ALA A 20 -17.34 -7.78 2.98
N ALA A 21 -18.35 -8.53 2.57
CA ALA A 21 -18.34 -9.98 2.59
C ALA A 21 -17.00 -10.43 2.02
N CYS A 22 -16.23 -11.10 2.86
CA CYS A 22 -14.86 -11.46 2.53
C CYS A 22 -14.91 -12.58 1.50
N ASP A 23 -14.46 -12.32 0.27
CA ASP A 23 -14.30 -13.33 -0.79
C ASP A 23 -13.16 -14.34 -0.51
N TYR A 24 -12.66 -14.40 0.73
CA TYR A 24 -11.60 -15.33 1.13
C TYR A 24 -12.11 -16.25 2.25
N ASN A 25 -11.86 -17.55 2.05
CA ASN A 25 -12.16 -18.56 3.04
C ASN A 25 -11.07 -18.58 4.10
N CYS A 26 -11.40 -18.15 5.33
CA CYS A 26 -10.55 -18.37 6.49
C CYS A 26 -10.68 -19.83 6.93
N VAL A 27 -9.88 -20.71 6.41
CA VAL A 27 -9.93 -22.14 6.72
C VAL A 27 -9.07 -22.42 7.96
N ALA A 28 -9.69 -22.96 9.02
CA ALA A 28 -8.97 -23.47 10.16
C ALA A 28 -9.02 -25.01 10.16
N PRO A 29 -7.90 -25.70 10.35
CA PRO A 29 -7.86 -27.17 10.31
C PRO A 29 -8.43 -27.82 11.58
N TYR A 30 -8.85 -27.03 12.57
CA TYR A 30 -9.45 -27.51 13.83
C TYR A 30 -10.44 -26.48 14.38
N ASP A 31 -11.28 -26.94 15.32
CA ASP A 31 -12.22 -26.06 16.01
C ASP A 31 -11.49 -25.00 16.84
N LEU A 32 -11.56 -23.75 16.37
CA LEU A 32 -10.95 -22.59 17.02
C LEU A 32 -11.59 -22.25 18.36
N ASN A 33 -12.82 -22.71 18.62
CA ASN A 33 -13.59 -22.42 19.83
C ASN A 33 -13.38 -23.46 20.95
N ASN A 34 -12.50 -24.44 20.73
CA ASN A 34 -12.20 -25.45 21.73
C ASN A 34 -11.57 -24.84 22.98
N LYS A 35 -12.39 -24.63 24.02
CA LYS A 35 -12.02 -23.99 25.28
C LYS A 35 -10.88 -24.71 26.03
N PHE A 36 -10.75 -26.03 25.86
CA PHE A 36 -9.70 -26.81 26.48
C PHE A 36 -8.29 -26.43 25.95
N ARG A 37 -8.18 -26.08 24.69
CA ARG A 37 -6.94 -25.70 24.02
C ARG A 37 -6.47 -24.28 24.43
N THR A 38 -7.42 -23.38 24.68
CA THR A 38 -7.12 -21.97 25.03
C THR A 38 -6.92 -21.75 26.52
N PHE A 39 -7.57 -22.56 27.38
CA PHE A 39 -7.55 -22.39 28.82
C PHE A 39 -6.14 -22.49 29.44
N TRP A 40 -5.38 -23.53 29.09
CA TRP A 40 -4.02 -23.74 29.64
C TRP A 40 -3.00 -22.69 29.18
N GLY A 41 -3.17 -22.15 27.99
CA GLY A 41 -2.31 -21.07 27.48
C GLY A 41 -2.56 -19.73 28.19
N ALA A 42 -3.82 -19.42 28.48
CA ALA A 42 -4.23 -18.17 29.14
C ALA A 42 -3.81 -18.13 30.64
N VAL A 43 -3.85 -19.26 31.32
CA VAL A 43 -3.57 -19.34 32.78
C VAL A 43 -2.06 -19.23 33.07
N SER A 44 -1.19 -19.64 32.18
CA SER A 44 0.25 -19.76 32.46
C SER A 44 1.06 -18.48 32.22
N GLY A 45 0.50 -17.44 31.57
CA GLY A 45 1.24 -16.23 31.16
C GLY A 45 2.38 -16.49 30.15
N VAL A 46 2.64 -17.76 29.80
CA VAL A 46 3.71 -18.16 28.89
C VAL A 46 3.47 -17.63 27.47
N ASN A 47 2.21 -17.45 27.07
CA ASN A 47 1.87 -16.98 25.75
C ASN A 47 2.46 -15.58 25.50
N SER A 48 2.30 -14.62 26.42
CA SER A 48 2.78 -13.24 26.22
C SER A 48 4.31 -13.17 26.14
N VAL A 49 5.03 -14.00 26.88
CA VAL A 49 6.51 -14.03 26.80
C VAL A 49 6.97 -14.57 25.44
N VAL A 50 6.30 -15.59 24.93
CA VAL A 50 6.62 -16.16 23.60
C VAL A 50 6.19 -15.20 22.49
N GLU A 51 5.03 -14.57 22.60
CA GLU A 51 4.55 -13.57 21.66
C GLU A 51 5.54 -12.40 21.54
N ASN A 52 5.93 -11.79 22.65
CA ASN A 52 6.91 -10.70 22.67
C ASN A 52 8.26 -11.10 22.05
N GLY A 53 8.70 -12.34 22.28
CA GLY A 53 9.93 -12.86 21.67
C GLY A 53 9.82 -12.98 20.13
N VAL A 54 8.68 -13.45 19.64
CA VAL A 54 8.41 -13.57 18.19
C VAL A 54 8.23 -12.19 17.55
N GLU A 55 7.50 -11.27 18.19
CA GLU A 55 7.35 -9.88 17.74
C GLU A 55 8.69 -9.18 17.58
N ALA A 56 9.57 -9.31 18.57
CA ALA A 56 10.93 -8.76 18.50
C ALA A 56 11.74 -9.37 17.34
N ALA A 57 11.59 -10.68 17.10
CA ALA A 57 12.24 -11.35 15.99
C ALA A 57 11.72 -10.85 14.65
N ILE A 58 10.40 -10.74 14.48
CA ILE A 58 9.75 -10.19 13.26
C ILE A 58 10.22 -8.75 13.03
N THR A 59 10.14 -7.90 14.06
CA THR A 59 10.60 -6.50 13.98
C THR A 59 12.04 -6.43 13.46
N LYS A 60 12.93 -7.27 14.01
CA LYS A 60 14.33 -7.33 13.57
C LYS A 60 14.47 -7.78 12.11
N GLU A 61 13.68 -8.74 11.67
CA GLU A 61 13.73 -9.21 10.28
C GLU A 61 13.19 -8.16 9.32
N VAL A 62 12.08 -7.48 9.67
CA VAL A 62 11.55 -6.36 8.88
C VAL A 62 12.59 -5.24 8.73
N LEU A 63 13.27 -4.87 9.82
CA LEU A 63 14.30 -3.81 9.81
C LEU A 63 15.59 -4.19 9.05
N LYS A 64 15.76 -5.43 8.61
CA LYS A 64 16.84 -5.80 7.67
C LYS A 64 16.56 -5.39 6.24
N VAL A 65 15.30 -5.30 5.86
CA VAL A 65 14.85 -5.04 4.47
C VAL A 65 14.10 -3.72 4.33
N ALA A 66 13.77 -3.09 5.45
CA ALA A 66 13.06 -1.82 5.54
C ALA A 66 13.69 -0.93 6.61
N SER A 67 13.47 0.38 6.53
CA SER A 67 13.73 1.32 7.63
C SER A 67 12.47 2.07 7.98
N ALA A 68 12.24 2.31 9.28
CA ALA A 68 11.09 3.05 9.78
C ALA A 68 11.51 3.82 11.03
N ASP A 69 10.90 4.99 11.28
CA ASP A 69 11.14 5.75 12.51
C ASP A 69 10.41 5.14 13.71
N ASP A 70 9.23 4.54 13.47
CA ASP A 70 8.45 3.83 14.47
C ASP A 70 7.87 2.57 13.80
N LEU A 71 8.23 1.42 14.33
CA LEU A 71 7.72 0.12 13.87
C LEU A 71 7.19 -0.66 15.06
N LYS A 72 5.90 -0.94 15.05
CA LYS A 72 5.21 -1.75 16.05
C LYS A 72 4.67 -2.99 15.39
N VAL A 73 4.90 -4.11 16.04
CA VAL A 73 4.36 -5.42 15.67
C VAL A 73 3.60 -5.95 16.85
N ASP A 74 2.37 -6.38 16.65
CA ASP A 74 1.53 -7.06 17.63
C ASP A 74 1.12 -8.41 17.04
N LEU A 75 1.44 -9.47 17.74
CA LEU A 75 1.15 -10.85 17.33
C LEU A 75 0.39 -11.54 18.44
N LYS A 76 -0.77 -12.09 18.12
CA LYS A 76 -1.57 -12.85 19.08
C LYS A 76 -1.68 -14.30 18.66
N SER A 77 -1.50 -15.19 19.62
CA SER A 77 -1.63 -16.62 19.43
C SER A 77 -2.74 -17.20 20.32
N ARG A 78 -3.16 -18.41 20.02
CA ARG A 78 -4.09 -19.15 20.88
C ARG A 78 -3.34 -19.94 21.94
N SER A 79 -2.10 -20.32 21.64
CA SER A 79 -1.21 -20.99 22.59
C SER A 79 0.24 -20.85 22.15
N ALA A 80 1.18 -20.93 23.11
CA ALA A 80 2.61 -20.97 22.85
C ALA A 80 3.02 -22.14 21.94
N ARG A 81 2.29 -23.27 22.02
CA ARG A 81 2.51 -24.42 21.14
C ARG A 81 2.14 -24.12 19.70
N ASP A 82 1.01 -23.44 19.47
CA ASP A 82 0.58 -23.03 18.13
C ASP A 82 1.61 -22.07 17.52
N LEU A 83 2.03 -21.07 18.30
CA LEU A 83 3.01 -20.09 17.84
C LEU A 83 4.34 -20.72 17.50
N LYS A 84 4.82 -21.68 18.31
CA LYS A 84 6.03 -22.46 18.00
C LYS A 84 5.91 -23.23 16.67
N ASN A 85 4.71 -23.62 16.30
CA ASN A 85 4.42 -24.27 15.02
C ASN A 85 4.11 -23.28 13.88
N GLY A 86 4.24 -21.96 14.11
CA GLY A 86 3.98 -20.92 13.14
C GLY A 86 2.50 -20.61 12.94
N ILE A 87 1.65 -21.04 13.87
CA ILE A 87 0.21 -20.80 13.86
C ILE A 87 -0.11 -19.65 14.81
N PHE A 88 -0.80 -18.62 14.32
CA PHE A 88 -1.17 -17.45 15.11
C PHE A 88 -2.60 -17.00 14.80
N LYS A 89 -3.18 -16.26 15.75
CA LYS A 89 -4.54 -15.74 15.66
C LYS A 89 -4.60 -14.46 14.82
N SER A 90 -3.75 -13.49 15.16
CA SER A 90 -3.68 -12.21 14.44
C SER A 90 -2.27 -11.67 14.42
N PHE A 91 -1.98 -10.93 13.38
CA PHE A 91 -0.78 -10.14 13.21
C PHE A 91 -1.18 -8.72 12.82
N GLU A 92 -0.64 -7.74 13.53
CA GLU A 92 -0.77 -6.33 13.19
C GLU A 92 0.61 -5.70 13.11
N MET A 93 0.85 -4.85 12.12
CA MET A 93 2.07 -4.09 11.96
C MET A 93 1.71 -2.64 11.66
N ASN A 94 2.29 -1.72 12.42
CA ASN A 94 2.16 -0.28 12.19
C ASN A 94 3.56 0.30 12.00
N ALA A 95 3.78 0.99 10.91
CA ALA A 95 5.05 1.62 10.60
C ALA A 95 4.86 3.09 10.22
N LYS A 96 5.79 3.96 10.66
CA LYS A 96 5.83 5.38 10.29
C LYS A 96 7.14 5.70 9.59
N ASN A 97 7.08 6.62 8.62
CA ASN A 97 8.21 7.01 7.78
C ASN A 97 8.95 5.77 7.24
N LEU A 98 8.17 4.88 6.66
CA LEU A 98 8.66 3.59 6.19
C LEU A 98 9.35 3.74 4.83
N LEU A 99 10.57 3.22 4.72
CA LEU A 99 11.23 2.93 3.46
C LEU A 99 11.33 1.42 3.28
N ILE A 100 10.67 0.90 2.28
CA ILE A 100 10.69 -0.52 1.95
C ILE A 100 10.77 -0.71 0.44
N ASN A 101 11.74 -1.52 -0.02
CA ASN A 101 11.91 -1.82 -1.45
C ASN A 101 11.94 -0.57 -2.34
N ASP A 102 12.66 0.47 -1.89
CA ASP A 102 12.79 1.75 -2.59
C ASP A 102 11.51 2.61 -2.61
N ILE A 103 10.52 2.29 -1.80
CA ILE A 103 9.28 3.03 -1.68
C ILE A 103 9.21 3.70 -0.32
N HIS A 104 9.02 5.01 -0.33
CA HIS A 104 8.82 5.81 0.86
C HIS A 104 7.33 5.98 1.15
N LEU A 105 6.93 5.73 2.39
CA LEU A 105 5.55 5.88 2.88
C LEU A 105 5.56 6.75 4.14
N VAL A 106 4.55 7.57 4.31
CA VAL A 106 4.32 8.29 5.58
C VAL A 106 3.93 7.29 6.67
N SER A 107 3.01 6.38 6.36
CA SER A 107 2.67 5.27 7.24
C SER A 107 2.15 4.06 6.47
N LEU A 108 2.25 2.91 7.11
CA LEU A 108 1.67 1.64 6.66
C LEU A 108 1.14 0.88 7.87
N ASP A 109 -0.14 0.54 7.82
CA ASP A 109 -0.77 -0.38 8.77
C ASP A 109 -1.15 -1.65 8.04
N LEU A 110 -0.78 -2.79 8.58
CA LEU A 110 -1.16 -4.12 8.09
C LEU A 110 -1.85 -4.90 9.20
N LYS A 111 -2.89 -5.64 8.84
CA LYS A 111 -3.61 -6.49 9.78
C LYS A 111 -4.15 -7.73 9.08
N THR A 112 -3.89 -8.91 9.65
CA THR A 112 -4.51 -10.16 9.16
C THR A 112 -6.01 -10.13 9.35
N LEU A 113 -6.74 -10.71 8.40
CA LEU A 113 -8.20 -10.71 8.39
C LEU A 113 -8.79 -12.02 8.91
N CYS A 114 -7.99 -13.09 8.95
CA CYS A 114 -8.40 -14.38 9.47
C CYS A 114 -7.94 -14.57 10.91
N ASP A 115 -8.74 -15.29 11.69
CA ASP A 115 -8.44 -15.74 13.06
C ASP A 115 -7.51 -16.98 13.10
N PHE A 116 -7.12 -17.47 11.95
CA PHE A 116 -6.17 -18.54 11.77
C PHE A 116 -5.21 -18.17 10.63
N ASN A 117 -3.94 -18.13 10.97
CA ASN A 117 -2.87 -17.81 10.03
C ASN A 117 -1.75 -18.82 10.27
N TYR A 118 -1.16 -19.33 9.18
CA TYR A 118 -0.15 -20.38 9.28
C TYR A 118 1.03 -20.13 8.35
N ILE A 119 2.19 -19.93 8.96
CA ILE A 119 3.48 -19.82 8.28
C ILE A 119 4.45 -20.85 8.84
N LYS A 120 5.40 -21.29 8.04
CA LYS A 120 6.49 -22.16 8.49
C LYS A 120 7.84 -21.57 8.13
N PRO A 121 8.79 -21.49 9.07
CA PRO A 121 10.17 -21.26 8.73
C PRO A 121 10.76 -22.52 8.07
N VAL A 122 11.23 -22.38 6.85
CA VAL A 122 11.91 -23.46 6.12
C VAL A 122 13.28 -22.95 5.70
N ASN A 123 14.34 -23.49 6.32
CA ASN A 123 15.72 -23.03 6.15
C ASN A 123 15.90 -21.57 6.59
N LYS A 124 15.92 -20.60 5.68
CA LYS A 124 15.99 -19.17 5.96
C LYS A 124 14.78 -18.40 5.41
N ASP A 125 13.87 -19.11 4.79
CA ASP A 125 12.67 -18.53 4.18
C ASP A 125 11.43 -18.76 5.07
N VAL A 126 10.39 -18.00 4.81
CA VAL A 126 9.08 -18.17 5.42
C VAL A 126 8.12 -18.66 4.36
N VAL A 127 7.55 -19.83 4.57
CA VAL A 127 6.57 -20.47 3.69
C VAL A 127 5.18 -20.16 4.24
N VAL A 128 4.32 -19.63 3.41
CA VAL A 128 2.89 -19.41 3.73
C VAL A 128 2.14 -20.71 3.47
N VAL A 129 1.58 -21.30 4.52
CA VAL A 129 0.96 -22.65 4.43
C VAL A 129 -0.50 -22.56 3.98
N GLU A 130 -1.18 -21.47 4.30
CA GLU A 130 -2.54 -21.17 3.88
C GLU A 130 -2.61 -19.72 3.42
N ASP A 131 -3.48 -19.42 2.46
CA ASP A 131 -3.67 -18.03 1.98
C ASP A 131 -3.88 -17.09 3.17
N MET A 132 -3.09 -16.03 3.24
CA MET A 132 -3.14 -15.08 4.35
C MET A 132 -3.61 -13.71 3.85
N PRO A 133 -4.91 -13.42 3.95
CA PRO A 133 -5.45 -12.11 3.62
C PRO A 133 -5.15 -11.11 4.72
N MET A 134 -4.67 -9.93 4.31
CA MET A 134 -4.36 -8.81 5.20
C MET A 134 -5.02 -7.53 4.68
N ALA A 135 -5.68 -6.80 5.55
CA ALA A 135 -6.03 -5.41 5.29
C ALA A 135 -4.77 -4.56 5.36
N PHE A 136 -4.67 -3.57 4.49
CA PHE A 136 -3.67 -2.54 4.59
C PHE A 136 -4.27 -1.14 4.52
N ASN A 137 -3.68 -0.22 5.29
CA ASN A 137 -3.90 1.22 5.17
C ASN A 137 -2.55 1.87 4.94
N MET A 138 -2.43 2.61 3.86
CA MET A 138 -1.19 3.25 3.45
C MET A 138 -1.42 4.75 3.27
N VAL A 139 -0.48 5.53 3.77
CA VAL A 139 -0.49 6.99 3.64
C VAL A 139 0.72 7.44 2.86
N LEU A 140 0.47 8.23 1.83
CA LEU A 140 1.46 8.83 0.95
C LEU A 140 1.28 10.34 0.93
N ASP A 141 2.35 11.08 0.90
CA ASP A 141 2.36 12.50 0.59
C ASP A 141 3.18 12.80 -0.66
N GLN A 142 3.16 14.04 -1.10
CA GLN A 142 3.92 14.48 -2.26
C GLN A 142 5.41 14.15 -2.13
N ASP A 143 5.99 14.32 -0.94
CA ASP A 143 7.43 14.16 -0.73
C ASP A 143 7.84 12.70 -0.75
N THR A 144 7.07 11.81 -0.11
CA THR A 144 7.33 10.37 -0.14
C THR A 144 7.17 9.79 -1.53
N ILE A 145 6.16 10.23 -2.29
CA ILE A 145 6.00 9.82 -3.69
C ILE A 145 7.21 10.28 -4.52
N ASN A 146 7.59 11.56 -4.42
CA ASN A 146 8.72 12.08 -5.18
C ASN A 146 10.05 11.40 -4.79
N LYS A 147 10.27 11.11 -3.51
CA LYS A 147 11.43 10.33 -3.07
C LYS A 147 11.45 8.94 -3.70
N SER A 148 10.31 8.24 -3.71
CA SER A 148 10.18 6.92 -4.36
C SER A 148 10.48 6.98 -5.85
N MET A 149 10.10 8.06 -6.53
CA MET A 149 10.38 8.27 -7.96
C MET A 149 11.86 8.53 -8.28
N THR A 150 12.71 8.84 -7.31
CA THR A 150 14.15 8.99 -7.53
C THR A 150 14.91 7.66 -7.54
N HIS A 151 14.27 6.58 -7.14
CA HIS A 151 14.92 5.27 -7.07
C HIS A 151 15.21 4.64 -8.43
N PRO A 152 16.28 3.81 -8.52
CA PRO A 152 16.71 3.19 -9.78
C PRO A 152 15.60 2.42 -10.51
N ARG A 153 14.71 1.76 -9.79
CA ARG A 153 13.59 1.00 -10.40
C ARG A 153 12.60 1.91 -11.13
N TYR A 154 12.26 3.05 -10.55
CA TYR A 154 11.38 4.00 -11.22
C TYR A 154 12.11 4.67 -12.41
N SER A 155 13.38 5.01 -12.24
CA SER A 155 14.21 5.52 -13.32
C SER A 155 14.31 4.52 -14.47
N GLN A 156 14.40 3.23 -14.18
CA GLN A 156 14.34 2.17 -15.19
C GLN A 156 12.99 2.14 -15.91
N ALA A 157 11.88 2.29 -15.19
CA ALA A 157 10.55 2.37 -15.81
C ALA A 157 10.44 3.57 -16.77
N VAL A 158 11.03 4.72 -16.41
CA VAL A 158 11.10 5.89 -17.29
C VAL A 158 11.97 5.59 -18.53
N ALA A 159 13.10 4.91 -18.37
CA ALA A 159 13.97 4.51 -19.48
C ALA A 159 13.25 3.53 -20.42
N ASP A 160 12.53 2.57 -19.89
CA ASP A 160 11.78 1.58 -20.69
C ASP A 160 10.58 2.24 -21.39
N PHE A 161 9.88 3.16 -20.69
CA PHE A 161 8.88 4.00 -21.35
C PHE A 161 9.46 4.75 -22.56
N ASN A 162 10.63 5.37 -22.41
CA ASN A 162 11.28 6.11 -23.50
C ASN A 162 11.61 5.22 -24.70
N LYS A 163 12.04 3.96 -24.50
CA LYS A 163 12.24 2.99 -25.58
C LYS A 163 10.94 2.67 -26.31
N ILE A 164 9.90 2.40 -25.54
CA ILE A 164 8.56 2.11 -26.09
C ILE A 164 8.04 3.34 -26.84
N ALA A 165 8.08 4.52 -26.24
CA ALA A 165 7.62 5.77 -26.85
C ALA A 165 8.34 6.07 -28.17
N ALA A 166 9.65 5.79 -28.25
CA ALA A 166 10.43 5.94 -29.48
C ALA A 166 9.95 4.96 -30.57
N SER A 167 9.66 3.69 -30.22
CA SER A 167 9.16 2.69 -31.18
C SER A 167 7.78 3.04 -31.73
N TYR A 168 6.95 3.72 -30.94
CA TYR A 168 5.64 4.23 -31.36
C TYR A 168 5.68 5.62 -32.01
N GLY A 169 6.86 6.21 -32.22
CA GLY A 169 7.02 7.51 -32.85
C GLY A 169 6.45 8.68 -32.04
N PHE A 170 6.56 8.65 -30.70
CA PHE A 170 5.99 9.70 -29.85
C PHE A 170 6.67 11.07 -30.07
N GLY A 171 7.90 11.11 -30.57
CA GLY A 171 8.60 12.36 -30.90
C GLY A 171 9.02 13.17 -29.66
N PHE A 172 9.10 12.55 -28.48
CA PHE A 172 9.65 13.14 -27.27
C PHE A 172 10.33 12.09 -26.39
N ARG A 173 11.17 12.56 -25.48
CA ARG A 173 11.80 11.74 -24.45
C ARG A 173 11.59 12.38 -23.09
N ILE A 174 11.25 11.57 -22.08
CA ILE A 174 11.14 12.01 -20.67
C ILE A 174 12.52 11.96 -20.04
N ASN A 175 12.94 13.07 -19.42
CA ASN A 175 14.21 13.18 -18.71
C ASN A 175 13.99 13.21 -17.19
N SER A 176 12.90 13.80 -16.73
CA SER A 176 12.56 13.94 -15.33
C SER A 176 11.06 13.82 -15.10
N THR A 177 10.70 13.35 -13.93
CA THR A 177 9.30 13.24 -13.50
C THR A 177 9.17 13.73 -12.07
N LYS A 178 8.05 14.35 -11.74
CA LYS A 178 7.72 14.82 -10.41
C LYS A 178 6.20 14.80 -10.22
N VAL A 179 5.77 14.69 -8.97
CA VAL A 179 4.37 14.81 -8.56
C VAL A 179 4.18 16.08 -7.75
N ALA A 180 3.05 16.72 -7.91
CA ALA A 180 2.52 17.69 -6.98
C ALA A 180 1.08 17.31 -6.62
N ILE A 181 0.72 17.49 -5.34
CA ILE A 181 -0.63 17.34 -4.85
C ILE A 181 -1.05 18.71 -4.32
N LYS A 182 -2.13 19.26 -4.86
CA LYS A 182 -2.60 20.58 -4.47
C LYS A 182 -4.11 20.67 -4.61
N ALA A 183 -4.77 21.18 -3.59
CA ALA A 183 -6.23 21.32 -3.56
C ALA A 183 -6.96 20.01 -3.92
N ASN A 184 -6.51 18.89 -3.35
CA ASN A 184 -7.01 17.53 -3.56
C ASN A 184 -6.91 17.03 -5.01
N LYS A 185 -6.05 17.66 -5.82
CA LYS A 185 -5.78 17.26 -7.21
C LYS A 185 -4.37 16.73 -7.35
N PHE A 186 -4.21 15.77 -8.24
CA PHE A 186 -2.94 15.13 -8.54
C PHE A 186 -2.35 15.68 -9.84
N TYR A 187 -1.14 16.19 -9.77
CA TYR A 187 -0.40 16.73 -10.91
C TYR A 187 0.82 15.88 -11.18
N PHE A 188 0.90 15.34 -12.39
CA PHE A 188 2.11 14.68 -12.88
C PHE A 188 2.90 15.67 -13.74
N ILE A 189 4.15 15.90 -13.39
CA ILE A 189 5.03 16.85 -14.02
C ILE A 189 6.14 16.08 -14.73
N ALA A 190 6.24 16.22 -16.04
CA ALA A 190 7.30 15.60 -16.84
C ALA A 190 8.18 16.67 -17.48
N GLY A 191 9.49 16.51 -17.30
CA GLY A 191 10.49 17.21 -18.10
C GLY A 191 10.74 16.43 -19.39
N MET A 192 10.51 17.04 -20.54
CA MET A 192 10.57 16.39 -21.85
C MET A 192 11.55 17.07 -22.78
N THR A 193 12.37 16.29 -23.47
CA THR A 193 13.13 16.74 -24.63
C THR A 193 12.37 16.39 -25.91
N ILE A 194 12.24 17.37 -26.80
CA ILE A 194 11.59 17.24 -28.09
C ILE A 194 12.61 17.52 -29.16
N PRO A 195 12.68 16.72 -30.24
CA PRO A 195 13.57 17.03 -31.38
C PRO A 195 13.37 18.46 -31.86
N HIS A 196 14.49 19.14 -32.18
CA HIS A 196 14.53 20.54 -32.63
C HIS A 196 14.17 21.59 -31.56
N VAL A 197 13.84 21.22 -30.33
CA VAL A 197 13.68 22.17 -29.23
C VAL A 197 14.88 22.10 -28.30
N LYS A 198 15.66 23.21 -28.26
CA LYS A 198 16.94 23.25 -27.51
C LYS A 198 16.84 23.14 -26.00
N ARG A 199 15.65 23.39 -25.45
CA ARG A 199 15.42 23.38 -23.98
C ARG A 199 14.44 22.30 -23.60
N GLU A 200 14.67 21.69 -22.44
CA GLU A 200 13.69 20.81 -21.81
C GLU A 200 12.37 21.54 -21.61
N GLN A 201 11.29 20.90 -22.01
CA GLN A 201 9.93 21.40 -21.84
C GLN A 201 9.32 20.78 -20.60
N LYS A 202 8.86 21.60 -19.67
CA LYS A 202 8.05 21.16 -18.54
C LYS A 202 6.61 21.03 -18.98
N VAL A 203 6.05 19.86 -18.78
CA VAL A 203 4.65 19.55 -19.10
C VAL A 203 3.97 19.09 -17.82
N VAL A 204 2.81 19.69 -17.51
CA VAL A 204 2.05 19.40 -16.29
C VAL A 204 0.71 18.83 -16.70
N PHE A 205 0.42 17.64 -16.22
CA PHE A 205 -0.86 16.96 -16.37
C PHE A 205 -1.59 16.96 -15.03
N GLU A 206 -2.79 17.48 -15.01
CA GLU A 206 -3.74 17.29 -13.92
C GLU A 206 -4.53 16.02 -14.20
N SER A 207 -4.67 15.14 -13.23
CA SER A 207 -5.39 13.87 -13.36
C SER A 207 -6.32 13.67 -12.18
N ASN A 208 -7.47 13.05 -12.44
CA ASN A 208 -8.29 12.47 -11.41
C ASN A 208 -7.72 11.10 -11.03
N ILE A 209 -7.82 10.75 -9.76
CA ILE A 209 -7.39 9.45 -9.24
C ILE A 209 -8.65 8.64 -8.95
N ARG A 210 -8.64 7.37 -9.33
CA ARG A 210 -9.72 6.44 -8.97
C ARG A 210 -9.16 5.04 -8.77
N VAL A 211 -9.94 4.23 -8.07
CA VAL A 211 -9.72 2.78 -8.01
C VAL A 211 -10.57 2.12 -9.09
N LYS A 212 -9.94 1.26 -9.90
CA LYS A 212 -10.63 0.44 -10.88
C LYS A 212 -9.98 -0.95 -10.92
N ASN A 213 -10.81 -1.99 -10.80
CA ASN A 213 -10.36 -3.38 -10.77
C ASN A 213 -9.24 -3.63 -9.73
N GLY A 214 -9.34 -2.99 -8.56
CA GLY A 214 -8.36 -3.12 -7.49
C GLY A 214 -7.02 -2.42 -7.72
N LYS A 215 -6.91 -1.57 -8.76
CA LYS A 215 -5.71 -0.80 -9.10
C LYS A 215 -5.97 0.69 -9.05
N ILE A 216 -4.91 1.46 -8.83
CA ILE A 216 -4.97 2.92 -8.85
C ILE A 216 -4.77 3.40 -10.29
N GLU A 217 -5.78 4.05 -10.86
CA GLU A 217 -5.71 4.65 -12.19
C GLU A 217 -5.70 6.17 -12.11
N LEU A 218 -4.80 6.78 -12.87
CA LEU A 218 -4.87 8.21 -13.20
C LEU A 218 -5.74 8.36 -14.45
N THR A 219 -6.80 9.14 -14.34
CA THR A 219 -7.81 9.23 -15.39
C THR A 219 -8.04 10.67 -15.82
N GLN A 220 -8.51 10.82 -17.05
CA GLN A 220 -8.82 12.13 -17.65
C GLN A 220 -7.65 13.13 -17.51
N PRO A 221 -6.42 12.75 -17.88
CA PRO A 221 -5.31 13.66 -17.76
C PRO A 221 -5.54 14.89 -18.64
N GLN A 222 -5.47 16.05 -18.03
CA GLN A 222 -5.61 17.34 -18.71
C GLN A 222 -4.28 18.07 -18.70
N LEU A 223 -3.88 18.57 -19.83
CA LEU A 223 -2.68 19.40 -19.94
C LEU A 223 -3.00 20.79 -19.33
N VAL A 224 -2.37 21.09 -18.20
CA VAL A 224 -2.58 22.35 -17.47
C VAL A 224 -1.53 23.39 -17.87
N SER A 225 -0.32 22.97 -18.21
CA SER A 225 0.74 23.87 -18.63
C SER A 225 1.67 23.19 -19.61
N GLY A 226 2.09 23.96 -20.61
CA GLY A 226 2.98 23.55 -21.69
C GLY A 226 2.42 24.00 -23.04
N ASN A 227 3.30 24.42 -23.93
CA ASN A 227 2.93 24.84 -25.31
C ASN A 227 2.84 23.66 -26.29
N LEU A 228 2.71 22.43 -25.76
CA LEU A 228 2.71 21.20 -26.53
C LEU A 228 1.29 20.74 -26.82
N ARG A 229 1.01 20.51 -28.10
CA ARG A 229 -0.17 19.74 -28.51
C ARG A 229 0.16 18.26 -28.44
N LEU A 230 -0.16 17.63 -27.34
CA LEU A 230 0.00 16.18 -27.18
C LEU A 230 -1.33 15.49 -27.51
N ASP A 231 -1.23 14.38 -28.22
CA ASP A 231 -2.36 13.48 -28.45
C ASP A 231 -2.82 12.89 -27.11
N VAL A 232 -4.11 12.97 -26.81
CA VAL A 232 -4.72 12.46 -25.55
C VAL A 232 -4.36 11.00 -25.32
N LYS A 233 -4.36 10.16 -26.36
CA LYS A 233 -3.99 8.73 -26.24
C LYS A 233 -2.53 8.55 -25.79
N LYS A 234 -1.62 9.41 -26.22
CA LYS A 234 -0.21 9.38 -25.81
C LYS A 234 -0.06 9.81 -24.35
N VAL A 235 -0.87 10.78 -23.92
CA VAL A 235 -0.89 11.25 -22.53
C VAL A 235 -1.46 10.18 -21.61
N ASP A 236 -2.57 9.54 -21.97
CA ASP A 236 -3.16 8.43 -21.22
C ASP A 236 -2.16 7.28 -21.07
N PHE A 237 -1.46 6.93 -22.15
CA PHE A 237 -0.43 5.89 -22.10
C PHE A 237 0.71 6.27 -21.16
N LEU A 238 1.21 7.51 -21.24
CA LEU A 238 2.28 8.01 -20.38
C LEU A 238 1.89 7.97 -18.91
N THR A 239 0.73 8.55 -18.56
CA THR A 239 0.26 8.63 -17.17
C THR A 239 -0.09 7.26 -16.58
N SER A 240 -0.58 6.34 -17.40
CA SER A 240 -0.86 4.95 -16.98
C SER A 240 0.42 4.16 -16.76
N TYR A 241 1.40 4.28 -17.67
CA TYR A 241 2.65 3.53 -17.59
C TYR A 241 3.56 3.99 -16.45
N LEU A 242 3.65 5.31 -16.24
CA LEU A 242 4.49 5.93 -15.23
C LEU A 242 3.71 6.35 -13.98
N ASN A 243 2.56 5.73 -13.70
CA ASN A 243 1.75 6.05 -12.54
C ASN A 243 2.51 5.82 -11.22
N PRO A 244 2.93 6.87 -10.50
CA PRO A 244 3.75 6.72 -9.31
C PRO A 244 2.97 6.17 -8.12
N LEU A 245 1.65 6.33 -8.08
CA LEU A 245 0.80 5.76 -7.03
C LEU A 245 0.69 4.25 -7.18
N GLU A 246 0.50 3.74 -8.40
CA GLU A 246 0.52 2.31 -8.68
C GLU A 246 1.90 1.71 -8.37
N TYR A 247 2.98 2.44 -8.71
CA TYR A 247 4.33 2.05 -8.35
C TYR A 247 4.50 1.93 -6.84
N SER A 248 3.93 2.87 -6.07
CA SER A 248 4.02 2.87 -4.61
C SER A 248 3.27 1.70 -3.96
N VAL A 249 2.25 1.15 -4.60
CA VAL A 249 1.53 -0.03 -4.08
C VAL A 249 2.26 -1.33 -4.45
N LYS A 250 3.04 -1.35 -5.53
CA LYS A 250 3.72 -2.55 -6.04
C LYS A 250 4.74 -3.18 -5.09
N PHE A 251 5.16 -2.52 -4.00
CA PHE A 251 6.04 -3.17 -3.03
C PHE A 251 5.37 -4.36 -2.35
N LEU A 252 4.04 -4.36 -2.28
CA LEU A 252 3.26 -5.47 -1.76
C LEU A 252 3.18 -6.65 -2.74
N ASP A 253 3.47 -6.44 -4.04
CA ASP A 253 3.44 -7.49 -5.08
C ASP A 253 4.59 -8.52 -4.97
N LYS A 254 5.50 -8.36 -4.02
CA LYS A 254 6.53 -9.36 -3.77
C LYS A 254 5.89 -10.66 -3.25
N HIS A 255 6.47 -11.79 -3.60
CA HIS A 255 5.99 -13.12 -3.23
C HIS A 255 4.62 -13.50 -3.80
N ASN A 256 4.31 -13.04 -5.03
CA ASN A 256 3.02 -13.32 -5.70
C ASN A 256 1.79 -12.83 -4.93
N ALA A 257 1.95 -11.88 -4.01
CA ALA A 257 0.82 -11.30 -3.28
C ALA A 257 -0.17 -10.66 -4.26
N LYS A 258 -1.44 -10.95 -4.06
CA LYS A 258 -2.53 -10.35 -4.84
C LYS A 258 -3.00 -9.10 -4.12
N ILE A 259 -2.80 -7.93 -4.72
CA ILE A 259 -3.21 -6.66 -4.14
C ILE A 259 -4.53 -6.22 -4.77
N ASN A 260 -5.44 -5.82 -3.91
CA ASN A 260 -6.74 -5.27 -4.30
C ASN A 260 -6.97 -3.98 -3.51
N VAL A 261 -6.70 -2.84 -4.14
CA VAL A 261 -7.05 -1.53 -3.59
C VAL A 261 -8.57 -1.41 -3.58
N LYS A 262 -9.14 -1.07 -2.44
CA LYS A 262 -10.58 -0.89 -2.26
C LYS A 262 -11.00 0.57 -2.35
N GLU A 263 -10.26 1.43 -1.68
CA GLU A 263 -10.55 2.85 -1.58
C GLU A 263 -9.28 3.68 -1.72
N LEU A 264 -9.44 4.85 -2.28
CA LEU A 264 -8.40 5.87 -2.35
C LEU A 264 -9.04 7.22 -2.15
N GLU A 265 -8.47 8.01 -1.26
CA GLU A 265 -8.90 9.36 -0.97
C GLU A 265 -7.72 10.32 -0.97
N VAL A 266 -7.93 11.53 -1.47
CA VAL A 266 -6.94 12.62 -1.42
C VAL A 266 -7.48 13.72 -0.53
N LEU A 267 -6.86 13.92 0.62
CA LEU A 267 -7.23 14.94 1.59
C LEU A 267 -5.99 15.74 1.97
N GLU A 268 -6.10 17.06 2.00
CA GLU A 268 -5.05 17.96 2.49
C GLU A 268 -3.65 17.67 1.92
N ASN A 269 -3.58 17.30 0.62
CA ASN A 269 -2.35 16.95 -0.10
C ASN A 269 -1.72 15.59 0.30
N VAL A 270 -2.46 14.76 0.99
CA VAL A 270 -2.11 13.39 1.38
C VAL A 270 -3.01 12.40 0.65
N VAL A 271 -2.46 11.29 0.23
CA VAL A 271 -3.18 10.18 -0.41
C VAL A 271 -3.32 9.03 0.59
N TYR A 272 -4.55 8.70 0.91
CA TYR A 272 -4.92 7.54 1.72
C TYR A 272 -5.32 6.40 0.80
N VAL A 273 -4.73 5.24 0.98
CA VAL A 273 -5.00 4.05 0.18
C VAL A 273 -5.34 2.88 1.09
N ASN A 274 -6.53 2.34 0.94
CA ASN A 274 -7.00 1.20 1.69
C ASN A 274 -7.21 0.00 0.75
N GLY A 275 -6.92 -1.18 1.25
CA GLY A 275 -7.12 -2.37 0.43
C GLY A 275 -6.84 -3.68 1.16
N ILE A 276 -6.77 -4.72 0.38
CA ILE A 276 -6.49 -6.08 0.83
C ILE A 276 -5.31 -6.62 0.03
N ALA A 277 -4.32 -7.15 0.74
CA ALA A 277 -3.23 -7.93 0.19
C ALA A 277 -3.44 -9.39 0.59
N ILE A 278 -3.37 -10.31 -0.35
CA ILE A 278 -3.43 -11.75 -0.08
C ILE A 278 -2.05 -12.32 -0.36
N LEU A 279 -1.38 -12.78 0.67
CA LEU A 279 -0.19 -13.62 0.52
C LEU A 279 -0.67 -15.04 0.20
N PRO A 280 -0.43 -15.55 -1.01
CA PRO A 280 -0.91 -16.85 -1.39
C PRO A 280 -0.12 -17.94 -0.67
N LYS A 281 -0.73 -19.09 -0.53
CA LYS A 281 -0.07 -20.33 -0.17
C LYS A 281 1.05 -20.65 -1.15
N ASP A 282 2.23 -21.01 -0.63
CA ASP A 282 3.39 -21.45 -1.40
C ASP A 282 3.21 -22.86 -1.98
#